data_6a8b53d73840e9fec91c257c0f72b2b8
#
_entry.id   6a8b53d73840e9fec91c257c0f72b2b8
#
_cell.length_a   1.000
_cell.length_b   1.000
_cell.length_c   1.000
_cell.angle_alpha   90.00
_cell.angle_beta   90.00
_cell.angle_gamma   90.00
#
_symmetry.space_group_name_H-M   'P 1'
#
loop_
_entity.id
_entity.type
_entity.pdbx_description
1 polymer ?
#
loop_
_entity_poly.entity_id
_entity_poly.type
_entity_poly.pdbx_seq_one_letter_code
_entity_poly.pdbx_strand_id
1 'polypeptide(L)'
;VNASLAYATCEDGGLEVRLGLGAVRHIGDDLAQRIVDERNTNGPYASLLDLTGRVVLSVPQTEALATAGALGCFDITRREALWAAGAAANQRPDRLPGVGSSSHVPTLPGMTEVELAAADVWATGISPDSYPTQFLRDDLDAMGVVPAGRLLDVPDGSRVLIAGAVTHRQRPATAQGVTFM
;
A
#
# COMPACT_ATOMS: atom_id res chain seq x y z
N VAL A 1 -14.79 -1.17 -2.11
CA VAL A 1 -13.70 -0.19 -1.99
C VAL A 1 -14.32 1.18 -1.82
N ASN A 2 -13.81 1.98 -0.90
CA ASN A 2 -14.28 3.33 -0.59
C ASN A 2 -13.26 4.37 -1.05
N ALA A 3 -13.73 5.59 -1.34
CA ALA A 3 -12.83 6.70 -1.69
C ALA A 3 -12.01 7.17 -0.48
N SER A 4 -12.63 7.26 0.68
CA SER A 4 -12.02 7.69 1.94
C SER A 4 -11.98 6.55 2.97
N LEU A 5 -11.32 6.81 4.09
CA LEU A 5 -11.29 5.91 5.25
C LEU A 5 -12.72 5.53 5.67
N ALA A 6 -12.96 4.27 5.92
CA ALA A 6 -14.25 3.77 6.35
C ALA A 6 -14.11 2.58 7.32
N TYR A 7 -15.15 2.35 8.11
CA TYR A 7 -15.28 1.10 8.85
C TYR A 7 -15.84 0.01 7.94
N ALA A 8 -15.33 -1.19 8.08
CA ALA A 8 -15.83 -2.39 7.43
C ALA A 8 -16.19 -3.43 8.49
N THR A 9 -17.18 -4.27 8.20
CA THR A 9 -17.53 -5.41 9.04
C THR A 9 -16.72 -6.61 8.59
N CYS A 10 -16.02 -7.27 9.51
CA CYS A 10 -15.34 -8.52 9.24
C CYS A 10 -16.31 -9.70 9.18
N GLU A 11 -15.89 -10.83 8.64
CA GLU A 11 -16.70 -12.06 8.57
C GLU A 11 -17.11 -12.59 9.96
N ASP A 12 -16.29 -12.34 10.97
CA ASP A 12 -16.56 -12.67 12.38
C ASP A 12 -17.49 -11.68 13.11
N GLY A 13 -18.00 -10.66 12.41
CA GLY A 13 -18.84 -9.60 12.96
C GLY A 13 -18.09 -8.49 13.68
N GLY A 14 -16.75 -8.53 13.69
CA GLY A 14 -15.90 -7.46 14.19
C GLY A 14 -15.92 -6.23 13.29
N LEU A 15 -15.33 -5.13 13.77
CA LEU A 15 -15.12 -3.92 12.98
C LEU A 15 -13.64 -3.76 12.66
N GLU A 16 -13.34 -3.48 11.42
CA GLU A 16 -12.00 -3.10 10.95
C GLU A 16 -12.00 -1.74 10.28
N VAL A 17 -10.84 -1.10 10.24
CA VAL A 17 -10.65 0.17 9.54
C VAL A 17 -10.11 -0.13 8.15
N ARG A 18 -10.87 0.25 7.12
CA ARG A 18 -10.46 0.13 5.74
C ARG A 18 -9.89 1.45 5.23
N LEU A 19 -8.66 1.43 4.76
CA LEU A 19 -8.08 2.57 4.04
C LEU A 19 -8.88 2.83 2.75
N GLY A 20 -9.19 4.10 2.50
CA GLY A 20 -9.78 4.53 1.24
C GLY A 20 -8.73 4.62 0.12
N LEU A 21 -9.21 4.63 -1.13
CA LEU A 21 -8.34 4.83 -2.29
C LEU A 21 -7.59 6.15 -2.25
N GLY A 22 -8.14 7.20 -1.63
CA GLY A 22 -7.49 8.50 -1.47
C GLY A 22 -6.17 8.44 -0.69
N ALA A 23 -5.97 7.41 0.15
CA ALA A 23 -4.72 7.18 0.86
C ALA A 23 -3.60 6.62 -0.05
N VAL A 24 -3.94 6.13 -1.24
CA VAL A 24 -2.96 5.58 -2.17
C VAL A 24 -2.21 6.71 -2.87
N ARG A 25 -0.88 6.58 -2.92
CA ARG A 25 0.00 7.53 -3.60
C ARG A 25 -0.49 7.84 -5.02
N HIS A 26 -0.43 9.08 -5.43
CA HIS A 26 -0.86 9.59 -6.74
C HIS A 26 -2.37 9.55 -7.02
N ILE A 27 -3.20 9.01 -6.13
CA ILE A 27 -4.66 8.93 -6.35
C ILE A 27 -5.36 10.20 -5.87
N GLY A 28 -5.21 10.55 -4.60
CA GLY A 28 -5.93 11.68 -4.01
C GLY A 28 -7.46 11.49 -3.95
N ASP A 29 -8.12 12.38 -3.25
CA ASP A 29 -9.56 12.22 -2.95
C ASP A 29 -10.46 12.36 -4.18
N ASP A 30 -10.17 13.32 -5.07
CA ASP A 30 -10.98 13.56 -6.27
C ASP A 30 -10.97 12.36 -7.23
N LEU A 31 -9.80 11.76 -7.46
CA LEU A 31 -9.70 10.59 -8.33
C LEU A 31 -10.30 9.36 -7.65
N ALA A 32 -10.07 9.19 -6.36
CA ALA A 32 -10.67 8.13 -5.57
C ALA A 32 -12.21 8.19 -5.64
N GLN A 33 -12.78 9.39 -5.53
CA GLN A 33 -14.22 9.60 -5.62
C GLN A 33 -14.74 9.27 -7.03
N ARG A 34 -14.05 9.71 -8.09
CA ARG A 34 -14.42 9.37 -9.48
C ARG A 34 -14.45 7.87 -9.72
N ILE A 35 -13.45 7.13 -9.22
CA ILE A 35 -13.43 5.66 -9.33
C ILE A 35 -14.65 5.03 -8.65
N VAL A 36 -15.01 5.53 -7.47
CA VAL A 36 -16.15 5.01 -6.70
C VAL A 36 -17.48 5.38 -7.36
N ASP A 37 -17.63 6.61 -7.83
CA ASP A 37 -18.87 7.09 -8.46
C ASP A 37 -19.12 6.36 -9.79
N GLU A 38 -18.09 6.16 -10.59
CA GLU A 38 -18.16 5.41 -11.85
C GLU A 38 -18.60 3.96 -11.59
N ARG A 39 -18.01 3.31 -10.58
CA ARG A 39 -18.42 1.96 -10.16
C ARG A 39 -19.87 1.92 -9.69
N ASN A 40 -20.30 2.92 -8.92
CA ASN A 40 -21.66 2.95 -8.37
C ASN A 40 -22.71 3.20 -9.45
N THR A 41 -22.36 3.96 -10.48
CA THR A 41 -23.25 4.30 -11.60
C THR A 41 -23.36 3.19 -12.62
N ASN A 42 -22.23 2.60 -13.01
CA ASN A 42 -22.11 1.68 -14.14
C ASN A 42 -21.76 0.24 -13.72
N GLY A 43 -21.81 -0.06 -12.42
CA GLY A 43 -21.56 -1.39 -11.87
C GLY A 43 -20.09 -1.69 -11.60
N PRO A 44 -19.79 -2.85 -11.00
CA PRO A 44 -18.44 -3.28 -10.68
C PRO A 44 -17.53 -3.30 -11.90
N TYR A 45 -16.25 -3.04 -11.70
CA TYR A 45 -15.25 -3.24 -12.75
C TYR A 45 -14.98 -4.73 -12.95
N ALA A 46 -14.98 -5.17 -14.21
CA ALA A 46 -14.75 -6.57 -14.56
C ALA A 46 -13.24 -6.93 -14.64
N SER A 47 -12.39 -5.95 -14.88
CA SER A 47 -10.94 -6.16 -15.05
C SER A 47 -10.17 -4.84 -14.90
N LEU A 48 -8.82 -4.94 -14.85
CA LEU A 48 -7.94 -3.77 -14.92
C LEU A 48 -8.18 -2.94 -16.19
N LEU A 49 -8.41 -3.59 -17.33
CA LEU A 49 -8.68 -2.91 -18.60
C LEU A 49 -10.04 -2.20 -18.58
N ASP A 50 -11.05 -2.80 -17.98
CA ASP A 50 -12.36 -2.16 -17.79
C ASP A 50 -12.23 -0.92 -16.89
N LEU A 51 -11.48 -1.02 -15.79
CA LEU A 51 -11.19 0.12 -14.92
C LEU A 51 -10.50 1.25 -15.69
N THR A 52 -9.42 0.98 -16.42
CA THR A 52 -8.67 2.01 -17.15
C THR A 52 -9.41 2.54 -18.37
N GLY A 53 -10.32 1.75 -18.93
CA GLY A 53 -11.20 2.18 -20.03
C GLY A 53 -12.31 3.11 -19.57
N ARG A 54 -12.85 2.91 -18.36
CA ARG A 54 -13.93 3.72 -17.79
C ARG A 54 -13.42 4.92 -17.01
N VAL A 55 -12.26 4.79 -16.35
CA VAL A 55 -11.62 5.87 -15.61
C VAL A 55 -10.23 6.12 -16.19
N VAL A 56 -10.00 7.34 -16.72
CA VAL A 56 -8.69 7.69 -17.26
C VAL A 56 -7.67 7.76 -16.12
N LEU A 57 -6.76 6.79 -16.09
CA LEU A 57 -5.65 6.70 -15.15
C LEU A 57 -4.33 6.89 -15.89
N SER A 58 -3.39 7.59 -15.27
CA SER A 58 -2.00 7.62 -15.73
C SER A 58 -1.26 6.35 -15.32
N VAL A 59 -0.12 6.07 -15.97
CA VAL A 59 0.75 4.94 -15.61
C VAL A 59 1.11 4.97 -14.11
N PRO A 60 1.63 6.09 -13.54
CA PRO A 60 1.95 6.15 -12.11
C PRO A 60 0.75 5.89 -11.19
N GLN A 61 -0.45 6.31 -11.57
CA GLN A 61 -1.67 6.04 -10.80
C GLN A 61 -2.05 4.57 -10.83
N THR A 62 -1.97 3.93 -11.99
CA THR A 62 -2.28 2.51 -12.15
C THR A 62 -1.24 1.64 -11.41
N GLU A 63 0.05 2.00 -11.50
CA GLU A 63 1.12 1.34 -10.75
C GLU A 63 0.95 1.49 -9.24
N ALA A 64 0.53 2.66 -8.76
CA ALA A 64 0.27 2.88 -7.34
C ALA A 64 -0.91 2.04 -6.81
N LEU A 65 -2.00 1.93 -7.57
CA LEU A 65 -3.12 1.04 -7.24
C LEU A 65 -2.70 -0.44 -7.22
N ALA A 66 -1.87 -0.85 -8.19
CA ALA A 66 -1.32 -2.21 -8.25
C ALA A 66 -0.43 -2.50 -7.03
N THR A 67 0.47 -1.57 -6.70
CA THR A 67 1.38 -1.68 -5.55
C THR A 67 0.62 -1.73 -4.22
N ALA A 68 -0.45 -0.94 -4.09
CA ALA A 68 -1.33 -0.96 -2.92
C ALA A 68 -2.17 -2.24 -2.78
N GLY A 69 -2.15 -3.14 -3.77
CA GLY A 69 -3.01 -4.34 -3.79
C GLY A 69 -4.48 -4.05 -4.08
N ALA A 70 -4.82 -2.83 -4.51
CA ALA A 70 -6.21 -2.43 -4.78
C ALA A 70 -6.84 -3.18 -5.97
N LEU A 71 -6.04 -3.87 -6.78
CA LEU A 71 -6.45 -4.60 -7.99
C LEU A 71 -6.60 -6.11 -7.76
N GLY A 72 -6.44 -6.59 -6.52
CA GLY A 72 -6.62 -8.01 -6.17
C GLY A 72 -8.02 -8.55 -6.40
N CYS A 73 -9.02 -7.68 -6.49
CA CYS A 73 -10.40 -8.06 -6.85
C CYS A 73 -10.54 -8.57 -8.30
N PHE A 74 -9.49 -8.49 -9.10
CA PHE A 74 -9.44 -9.01 -10.47
C PHE A 74 -8.69 -10.35 -10.57
N ASP A 75 -8.46 -11.03 -9.45
CA ASP A 75 -7.72 -12.30 -9.36
C ASP A 75 -6.30 -12.23 -9.94
N ILE A 76 -5.67 -11.06 -9.86
CA ILE A 76 -4.27 -10.82 -10.26
C ILE A 76 -3.42 -10.42 -9.06
N THR A 77 -2.20 -10.94 -9.01
CA THR A 77 -1.23 -10.57 -7.97
C THR A 77 -0.76 -9.12 -8.16
N ARG A 78 -0.21 -8.51 -7.09
CA ARG A 78 0.36 -7.15 -7.16
C ARG A 78 1.45 -7.03 -8.24
N ARG A 79 2.28 -8.07 -8.40
CA ARG A 79 3.36 -8.09 -9.38
C ARG A 79 2.84 -8.19 -10.81
N GLU A 80 1.82 -9.01 -11.04
CA GLU A 80 1.12 -9.12 -12.31
C GLU A 80 0.41 -7.83 -12.68
N ALA A 81 -0.27 -7.21 -11.70
CA ALA A 81 -0.93 -5.92 -11.87
C ALA A 81 0.06 -4.80 -12.22
N LEU A 82 1.22 -4.74 -11.55
CA LEU A 82 2.31 -3.80 -11.85
C LEU A 82 2.83 -3.99 -13.27
N TRP A 83 3.06 -5.24 -13.67
CA TRP A 83 3.50 -5.56 -15.03
C TRP A 83 2.50 -5.09 -16.09
N ALA A 84 1.21 -5.27 -15.83
CA ALA A 84 0.15 -4.87 -16.75
C ALA A 84 -0.17 -3.36 -16.74
N ALA A 85 0.21 -2.63 -15.68
CA ALA A 85 -0.21 -1.26 -15.43
C ALA A 85 0.10 -0.30 -16.59
N GLY A 86 1.32 -0.39 -17.16
CA GLY A 86 1.75 0.47 -18.26
C GLY A 86 0.91 0.25 -19.53
N ALA A 87 0.66 -1.01 -19.88
CA ALA A 87 -0.15 -1.37 -21.03
C ALA A 87 -1.61 -0.96 -20.83
N ALA A 88 -2.17 -1.24 -19.65
CA ALA A 88 -3.55 -0.91 -19.31
C ALA A 88 -3.81 0.61 -19.31
N ALA A 89 -2.93 1.41 -18.71
CA ALA A 89 -3.05 2.86 -18.67
C ALA A 89 -2.92 3.53 -20.06
N ASN A 90 -2.29 2.84 -21.01
CA ASN A 90 -2.14 3.34 -22.39
C ASN A 90 -3.28 2.90 -23.31
N GLN A 91 -4.13 1.97 -22.90
CA GLN A 91 -5.35 1.60 -23.63
C GLN A 91 -6.43 2.66 -23.32
N ARG A 92 -6.58 3.60 -24.24
CA ARG A 92 -7.61 4.66 -24.15
C ARG A 92 -8.62 4.51 -25.28
N PRO A 93 -9.88 4.93 -25.08
CA PRO A 93 -10.92 4.90 -26.11
C PRO A 93 -10.57 5.67 -27.38
N ASP A 94 -9.66 6.66 -27.29
CA ASP A 94 -9.17 7.48 -28.39
C ASP A 94 -8.01 6.85 -29.17
N ARG A 95 -7.57 5.64 -28.80
CA ARG A 95 -6.52 4.88 -29.51
C ARG A 95 -7.10 3.67 -30.22
N LEU A 96 -6.45 3.27 -31.32
CA LEU A 96 -6.87 2.11 -32.10
C LEU A 96 -6.85 0.86 -31.22
N PRO A 97 -7.96 0.09 -31.16
CA PRO A 97 -7.99 -1.18 -30.42
C PRO A 97 -6.93 -2.15 -30.96
N GLY A 98 -6.18 -2.77 -30.06
CA GLY A 98 -5.18 -3.80 -30.42
C GLY A 98 -3.77 -3.29 -30.70
N VAL A 99 -3.47 -2.01 -30.60
CA VAL A 99 -2.09 -1.48 -30.70
C VAL A 99 -1.31 -1.63 -29.39
N GLY A 100 -1.99 -1.94 -28.29
CA GLY A 100 -1.36 -2.33 -27.01
C GLY A 100 -1.10 -3.83 -26.97
N SER A 101 0.12 -4.18 -26.60
CA SER A 101 0.62 -5.56 -26.45
C SER A 101 -0.40 -6.49 -25.80
N SER A 102 -0.38 -7.74 -26.24
CA SER A 102 -1.23 -8.86 -25.81
C SER A 102 -1.66 -8.76 -24.33
N SER A 103 -2.98 -8.84 -24.14
CA SER A 103 -3.66 -8.86 -22.83
C SER A 103 -3.32 -10.07 -21.94
N HIS A 104 -2.31 -10.86 -22.30
CA HIS A 104 -1.88 -11.98 -21.49
C HIS A 104 -0.82 -11.54 -20.50
N VAL A 105 -1.23 -11.40 -19.24
CA VAL A 105 -0.31 -11.19 -18.13
C VAL A 105 0.38 -12.54 -17.86
N PRO A 106 1.71 -12.63 -17.93
CA PRO A 106 2.40 -13.85 -17.57
C PRO A 106 2.22 -14.14 -16.08
N THR A 107 2.13 -15.40 -15.72
CA THR A 107 2.19 -15.79 -14.31
C THR A 107 3.54 -15.43 -13.74
N LEU A 108 3.57 -14.48 -12.82
CA LEU A 108 4.79 -14.02 -12.15
C LEU A 108 4.89 -14.60 -10.74
N PRO A 109 6.10 -14.87 -10.23
CA PRO A 109 6.27 -15.26 -8.83
C PRO A 109 5.64 -14.21 -7.91
N GLY A 110 4.95 -14.66 -6.84
CA GLY A 110 4.38 -13.77 -5.84
C GLY A 110 5.45 -12.90 -5.15
N MET A 111 5.01 -11.83 -4.51
CA MET A 111 5.88 -11.04 -3.64
C MET A 111 6.09 -11.77 -2.31
N THR A 112 7.30 -11.68 -1.76
CA THR A 112 7.58 -12.11 -0.39
C THR A 112 6.91 -11.19 0.62
N GLU A 113 6.78 -11.61 1.88
CA GLU A 113 6.21 -10.78 2.94
C GLU A 113 6.94 -9.44 3.12
N VAL A 114 8.26 -9.43 3.01
CA VAL A 114 9.09 -8.21 3.06
C VAL A 114 8.77 -7.29 1.88
N GLU A 115 8.65 -7.84 0.67
CA GLU A 115 8.29 -7.07 -0.52
C GLU A 115 6.86 -6.50 -0.40
N LEU A 116 5.92 -7.27 0.15
CA LEU A 116 4.55 -6.80 0.41
C LEU A 116 4.54 -5.66 1.42
N ALA A 117 5.23 -5.81 2.54
CA ALA A 117 5.34 -4.74 3.55
C ALA A 117 5.97 -3.46 2.98
N ALA A 118 7.03 -3.60 2.16
CA ALA A 118 7.66 -2.47 1.49
C ALA A 118 6.72 -1.80 0.48
N ALA A 119 5.96 -2.59 -0.28
CA ALA A 119 4.95 -2.11 -1.22
C ALA A 119 3.83 -1.34 -0.51
N ASP A 120 3.34 -1.85 0.62
CA ASP A 120 2.30 -1.20 1.42
C ASP A 120 2.77 0.17 1.95
N VAL A 121 3.95 0.21 2.57
CA VAL A 121 4.54 1.47 3.08
C VAL A 121 4.78 2.46 1.94
N TRP A 122 5.26 1.99 0.78
CA TRP A 122 5.48 2.86 -0.37
C TRP A 122 4.16 3.43 -0.91
N ALA A 123 3.11 2.60 -1.01
CA ALA A 123 1.86 2.97 -1.64
C ALA A 123 0.95 3.82 -0.75
N THR A 124 0.92 3.56 0.57
CA THR A 124 -0.05 4.15 1.51
C THR A 124 0.60 4.79 2.74
N GLY A 125 1.89 4.58 2.96
CA GLY A 125 2.58 4.99 4.19
C GLY A 125 2.33 4.07 5.40
N ILE A 126 1.54 3.02 5.23
CA ILE A 126 1.12 2.09 6.30
C ILE A 126 1.30 0.66 5.79
N SER A 127 1.75 -0.24 6.67
CA SER A 127 1.72 -1.69 6.45
C SER A 127 0.68 -2.29 7.41
N PRO A 128 -0.50 -2.70 6.93
CA PRO A 128 -1.60 -3.16 7.78
C PRO A 128 -1.28 -4.46 8.53
N ASP A 129 -0.62 -5.40 7.85
CA ASP A 129 -0.42 -6.76 8.33
C ASP A 129 0.96 -7.00 8.94
N SER A 130 1.85 -6.00 8.87
CA SER A 130 3.25 -6.17 9.28
C SER A 130 3.90 -4.85 9.70
N TYR A 131 5.07 -4.93 10.31
CA TYR A 131 5.93 -3.78 10.57
C TYR A 131 7.39 -4.11 10.22
N PRO A 132 8.18 -3.15 9.71
CA PRO A 132 9.48 -3.43 9.13
C PRO A 132 10.46 -4.17 10.04
N THR A 133 10.42 -3.90 11.34
CA THR A 133 11.34 -4.51 12.31
C THR A 133 11.02 -5.97 12.64
N GLN A 134 9.81 -6.47 12.30
CA GLN A 134 9.49 -7.89 12.53
C GLN A 134 10.35 -8.84 11.70
N PHE A 135 10.69 -8.43 10.48
CA PHE A 135 11.53 -9.23 9.57
C PHE A 135 13.01 -9.29 9.98
N LEU A 136 13.40 -8.43 10.90
CA LEU A 136 14.75 -8.35 11.46
C LEU A 136 14.81 -8.86 12.91
N ARG A 137 13.70 -9.48 13.41
CA ARG A 137 13.59 -9.74 14.84
C ARG A 137 14.67 -10.68 15.36
N ASP A 138 14.97 -11.74 14.64
CA ASP A 138 15.98 -12.72 15.04
C ASP A 138 17.38 -12.08 15.11
N ASP A 139 17.73 -11.25 14.14
CA ASP A 139 19.00 -10.52 14.15
C ASP A 139 19.07 -9.50 15.29
N LEU A 140 17.99 -8.77 15.53
CA LEU A 140 17.90 -7.81 16.62
C LEU A 140 17.97 -8.48 17.99
N ASP A 141 17.36 -9.66 18.16
CA ASP A 141 17.44 -10.44 19.38
C ASP A 141 18.86 -10.98 19.62
N ALA A 142 19.53 -11.43 18.56
CA ALA A 142 20.93 -11.85 18.64
C ALA A 142 21.87 -10.69 19.04
N MET A 143 21.51 -9.45 18.69
CA MET A 143 22.22 -8.23 19.11
C MET A 143 21.86 -7.76 20.53
N GLY A 144 20.90 -8.40 21.21
CA GLY A 144 20.42 -8.01 22.53
C GLY A 144 19.50 -6.78 22.54
N VAL A 145 18.84 -6.50 21.42
CA VAL A 145 17.88 -5.41 21.30
C VAL A 145 16.61 -5.73 22.07
N VAL A 146 16.22 -4.88 23.01
CA VAL A 146 15.00 -5.07 23.81
C VAL A 146 13.77 -4.62 22.98
N PRO A 147 12.78 -5.50 22.74
CA PRO A 147 11.55 -5.12 22.07
C PRO A 147 10.70 -4.19 22.95
N ALA A 148 9.93 -3.29 22.32
CA ALA A 148 9.13 -2.27 23.00
C ALA A 148 8.22 -2.85 24.10
N GLY A 149 7.58 -4.00 23.83
CA GLY A 149 6.69 -4.66 24.79
C GLY A 149 7.38 -5.19 26.07
N ARG A 150 8.72 -5.27 26.07
CA ARG A 150 9.52 -5.72 27.22
C ARG A 150 10.32 -4.62 27.90
N LEU A 151 10.19 -3.36 27.44
CA LEU A 151 10.92 -2.26 28.06
C LEU A 151 10.54 -2.03 29.52
N LEU A 152 9.30 -2.30 29.91
CA LEU A 152 8.83 -2.18 31.29
C LEU A 152 9.38 -3.26 32.23
N ASP A 153 9.89 -4.37 31.69
CA ASP A 153 10.51 -5.45 32.48
C ASP A 153 11.97 -5.13 32.84
N VAL A 154 12.53 -4.08 32.23
CA VAL A 154 13.93 -3.70 32.47
C VAL A 154 14.03 -2.85 33.74
N PRO A 155 14.99 -3.15 34.64
CA PRO A 155 15.19 -2.35 35.85
C PRO A 155 15.47 -0.90 35.54
N ASP A 156 14.92 0.01 36.37
CA ASP A 156 15.16 1.44 36.25
C ASP A 156 16.64 1.79 36.29
N GLY A 157 17.04 2.78 35.50
CA GLY A 157 18.44 3.21 35.35
C GLY A 157 19.31 2.28 34.52
N SER A 158 18.80 1.14 34.02
CA SER A 158 19.55 0.24 33.16
C SER A 158 19.78 0.84 31.77
N ARG A 159 20.94 0.51 31.20
CA ARG A 159 21.25 0.86 29.81
C ARG A 159 20.73 -0.25 28.89
N VAL A 160 19.88 0.10 27.93
CA VAL A 160 19.27 -0.83 26.97
C VAL A 160 19.63 -0.48 25.54
N LEU A 161 19.68 -1.50 24.69
CA LEU A 161 19.76 -1.34 23.24
C LEU A 161 18.35 -1.42 22.66
N ILE A 162 17.96 -0.42 21.87
CA ILE A 162 16.68 -0.37 21.16
C ILE A 162 16.95 -0.22 19.67
N ALA A 163 16.04 -0.73 18.84
CA ALA A 163 16.07 -0.55 17.39
C ALA A 163 14.68 -0.23 16.85
N GLY A 164 14.63 0.58 15.79
CA GLY A 164 13.40 0.96 15.13
C GLY A 164 13.65 1.63 13.79
N ALA A 165 12.64 1.67 12.95
CA ALA A 165 12.67 2.46 11.72
C ALA A 165 12.41 3.93 12.06
N VAL A 166 13.31 4.81 11.63
CA VAL A 166 13.13 6.27 11.81
C VAL A 166 12.12 6.77 10.76
N THR A 167 10.91 7.04 11.20
CA THR A 167 9.85 7.57 10.34
C THR A 167 9.85 9.08 10.25
N HIS A 168 10.27 9.76 11.33
CA HIS A 168 10.32 11.21 11.40
C HIS A 168 11.57 11.64 12.12
N ARG A 169 12.19 12.72 11.64
CA ARG A 169 13.33 13.38 12.30
C ARG A 169 13.07 14.87 12.35
N GLN A 170 13.02 15.43 13.54
CA GLN A 170 12.76 16.84 13.76
C GLN A 170 13.85 17.46 14.65
N ARG A 171 14.27 18.67 14.30
CA ARG A 171 15.16 19.50 15.12
C ARG A 171 14.56 20.91 15.25
N PRO A 172 13.55 21.07 16.12
CA PRO A 172 12.92 22.37 16.31
C PRO A 172 13.93 23.41 16.80
N ALA A 173 13.82 24.66 16.35
CA ALA A 173 14.69 25.75 16.79
C ALA A 173 14.63 26.00 18.31
N THR A 174 13.48 25.71 18.91
CA THR A 174 13.22 25.83 20.36
C THR A 174 13.84 24.72 21.20
N ALA A 175 14.31 23.63 20.60
CA ALA A 175 14.82 22.47 21.33
C ALA A 175 16.32 22.53 21.65
N GLN A 176 16.94 23.70 21.59
CA GLN A 176 18.38 23.94 21.96
C GLN A 176 19.34 22.89 21.38
N GLY A 177 19.11 22.47 20.14
CA GLY A 177 19.94 21.50 19.44
C GLY A 177 19.55 20.04 19.62
N VAL A 178 18.52 19.72 20.40
CA VAL A 178 18.02 18.35 20.55
C VAL A 178 17.32 17.92 19.25
N THR A 179 17.60 16.70 18.82
CA THR A 179 16.96 16.05 17.69
C THR A 179 15.99 15.01 18.21
N PHE A 180 14.74 15.07 17.78
CA PHE A 180 13.73 14.05 18.03
C PHE A 180 13.67 13.09 16.84
N MET A 181 13.59 11.79 17.12
CA MET A 181 13.49 10.70 16.13
C MET A 181 12.40 9.76 16.56
#